data_becf32e55872e4bce5352c4f5933a654
#
_entry.id   becf32e55872e4bce5352c4f5933a654
#
_cell.length_a   1.000
_cell.length_b   1.000
_cell.length_c   1.000
_cell.angle_alpha   90.00
_cell.angle_beta   90.00
_cell.angle_gamma   90.00
#
_symmetry.space_group_name_H-M   'P 1'
#
loop_
_entity.id
_entity.type
_entity.pdbx_description
1 polymer ?
#
loop_
_entity_poly.entity_id
_entity_poly.type
_entity_poly.pdbx_seq_one_letter_code
_entity_poly.pdbx_strand_id
1 'polypeptide(L)'
;LCTLLPGAEIIHGDASDQDLLESEGLAQCDALVTLTGLDELNMIVSLYGISQGVPQVITKLGHAYKGGIVSSLALGSVVCPKELCCSNIVRYVRAMQNQTGAAISVHTIADGQIEAMEFLADESTRFCGVPLKDIKMKSSVRVVSISHGAATEIANGDSVYQQGDTIIVVTNSGVVLRQLNDIFA
;
A
#
# COMPACT_ATOMS: atom_id res chain seq x y z
N LEU A 1 15.58 -7.04 27.01
CA LEU A 1 15.18 -7.67 25.73
C LEU A 1 15.63 -9.14 25.70
N CYS A 2 16.89 -9.47 26.07
CA CYS A 2 17.41 -10.85 26.01
C CYS A 2 16.52 -11.88 26.72
N THR A 3 15.91 -11.52 27.86
CA THR A 3 14.99 -12.40 28.60
C THR A 3 13.61 -12.56 27.95
N LEU A 4 13.19 -11.57 27.15
CA LEU A 4 11.89 -11.56 26.48
C LEU A 4 11.93 -12.20 25.09
N LEU A 5 13.11 -12.25 24.48
CA LEU A 5 13.32 -12.75 23.12
C LEU A 5 14.47 -13.78 23.11
N PRO A 6 14.28 -14.98 23.68
CA PRO A 6 15.36 -15.96 23.86
C PRO A 6 15.88 -16.55 22.54
N GLY A 7 15.13 -16.39 21.45
CA GLY A 7 15.53 -16.84 20.12
C GLY A 7 16.19 -15.75 19.25
N ALA A 8 16.39 -14.54 19.81
CA ALA A 8 17.01 -13.42 19.09
C ALA A 8 18.37 -13.08 19.70
N GLU A 9 19.34 -12.82 18.86
CA GLU A 9 20.60 -12.23 19.26
C GLU A 9 20.42 -10.74 19.52
N ILE A 10 20.83 -10.26 20.67
CA ILE A 10 20.66 -8.86 21.09
C ILE A 10 22.04 -8.21 21.20
N ILE A 11 22.30 -7.31 20.28
CA ILE A 11 23.53 -6.52 20.22
C ILE A 11 23.25 -5.14 20.81
N HIS A 12 24.11 -4.70 21.71
CA HIS A 12 24.04 -3.35 22.29
C HIS A 12 25.13 -2.49 21.69
N GLY A 13 24.74 -1.55 20.81
CA GLY A 13 25.68 -0.68 20.12
C GLY A 13 24.99 0.46 19.39
N ASP A 14 25.78 1.28 18.70
CA ASP A 14 25.27 2.36 17.86
C ASP A 14 25.01 1.82 16.45
N ALA A 15 23.76 1.92 15.99
CA ALA A 15 23.37 1.45 14.66
C ALA A 15 23.98 2.27 13.50
N SER A 16 24.62 3.42 13.78
CA SER A 16 25.37 4.19 12.79
C SER A 16 26.82 3.73 12.62
N ASP A 17 27.28 2.87 13.52
CA ASP A 17 28.65 2.32 13.49
C ASP A 17 28.73 1.21 12.44
N GLN A 18 29.40 1.51 11.34
CA GLN A 18 29.56 0.58 10.21
C GLN A 18 30.42 -0.63 10.59
N ASP A 19 31.49 -0.42 11.39
CA ASP A 19 32.39 -1.50 11.79
C ASP A 19 31.62 -2.51 12.68
N LEU A 20 30.71 -2.01 13.53
CA LEU A 20 29.81 -2.86 14.31
C LEU A 20 28.88 -3.65 13.39
N LEU A 21 28.20 -2.99 12.45
CA LEU A 21 27.25 -3.65 11.54
C LEU A 21 27.97 -4.73 10.69
N GLU A 22 29.19 -4.48 10.23
CA GLU A 22 29.99 -5.46 9.49
C GLU A 22 30.41 -6.65 10.38
N SER A 23 30.88 -6.38 11.61
CA SER A 23 31.30 -7.44 12.55
C SER A 23 30.14 -8.36 12.95
N GLU A 24 28.92 -7.84 12.96
CA GLU A 24 27.70 -8.59 13.26
C GLU A 24 27.06 -9.23 12.01
N GLY A 25 27.74 -9.18 10.87
CA GLY A 25 27.38 -9.95 9.69
C GLY A 25 26.27 -9.31 8.82
N LEU A 26 26.17 -7.99 8.77
CA LEU A 26 25.14 -7.31 7.97
C LEU A 26 25.06 -7.82 6.52
N ALA A 27 26.21 -8.02 5.85
CA ALA A 27 26.25 -8.46 4.46
C ALA A 27 25.73 -9.90 4.23
N GLN A 28 25.62 -10.69 5.28
CA GLN A 28 25.11 -12.07 5.25
C GLN A 28 23.63 -12.18 5.64
N CYS A 29 22.99 -11.06 6.02
CA CYS A 29 21.59 -11.05 6.39
C CYS A 29 20.67 -11.22 5.17
N ASP A 30 19.59 -11.98 5.33
CA ASP A 30 18.53 -12.08 4.32
C ASP A 30 17.69 -10.80 4.21
N ALA A 31 17.59 -10.05 5.31
CA ALA A 31 16.84 -8.81 5.36
C ALA A 31 17.37 -7.85 6.42
N LEU A 32 17.23 -6.55 6.17
CA LEU A 32 17.49 -5.46 7.11
C LEU A 32 16.23 -4.64 7.32
N VAL A 33 15.87 -4.41 8.59
CA VAL A 33 14.75 -3.54 8.95
C VAL A 33 15.24 -2.42 9.85
N THR A 34 15.16 -1.16 9.40
CA THR A 34 15.58 0.01 10.16
C THR A 34 14.41 0.65 10.89
N LEU A 35 14.43 0.61 12.23
CA LEU A 35 13.31 1.00 13.10
C LEU A 35 13.70 2.00 14.20
N THR A 36 14.78 2.77 14.01
CA THR A 36 15.21 3.74 15.03
C THR A 36 14.20 4.90 15.16
N GLY A 37 14.41 5.76 16.18
CA GLY A 37 13.61 6.98 16.37
C GLY A 37 13.92 8.10 15.36
N LEU A 38 15.02 7.99 14.60
CA LEU A 38 15.53 9.02 13.69
C LEU A 38 15.38 8.57 12.23
N ASP A 39 14.58 9.31 11.45
CA ASP A 39 14.31 8.98 10.06
C ASP A 39 15.59 9.05 9.21
N GLU A 40 16.45 10.05 9.46
CA GLU A 40 17.73 10.23 8.77
C GLU A 40 18.68 9.05 9.00
N LEU A 41 18.75 8.55 10.24
CA LEU A 41 19.55 7.39 10.56
C LEU A 41 19.00 6.13 9.87
N ASN A 42 17.68 5.94 9.89
CA ASN A 42 17.05 4.82 9.18
C ASN A 42 17.37 4.86 7.68
N MET A 43 17.33 6.04 7.06
CA MET A 43 17.70 6.19 5.65
C MET A 43 19.17 5.84 5.39
N ILE A 44 20.10 6.35 6.20
CA ILE A 44 21.55 6.09 6.03
C ILE A 44 21.86 4.62 6.21
N VAL A 45 21.37 3.99 7.26
CA VAL A 45 21.60 2.57 7.53
C VAL A 45 20.98 1.68 6.45
N SER A 46 19.80 2.05 5.94
CA SER A 46 19.17 1.33 4.81
C SER A 46 20.00 1.42 3.52
N LEU A 47 20.50 2.62 3.16
CA LEU A 47 21.35 2.80 2.02
C LEU A 47 22.66 2.00 2.17
N TYR A 48 23.22 1.98 3.38
CA TYR A 48 24.40 1.19 3.68
C TYR A 48 24.12 -0.32 3.49
N GLY A 49 23.01 -0.83 4.06
CA GLY A 49 22.62 -2.24 3.88
C GLY A 49 22.43 -2.62 2.41
N ILE A 50 21.82 -1.73 1.60
CA ILE A 50 21.70 -1.95 0.15
C ILE A 50 23.06 -1.99 -0.52
N SER A 51 23.99 -1.09 -0.15
CA SER A 51 25.33 -1.06 -0.70
C SER A 51 26.14 -2.31 -0.35
N GLN A 52 25.85 -2.95 0.78
CA GLN A 52 26.45 -4.22 1.23
C GLN A 52 25.78 -5.45 0.58
N GLY A 53 24.75 -5.24 -0.25
CA GLY A 53 24.09 -6.31 -0.99
C GLY A 53 23.01 -7.06 -0.22
N VAL A 54 22.48 -6.49 0.88
CA VAL A 54 21.35 -7.10 1.62
C VAL A 54 20.14 -7.21 0.69
N PRO A 55 19.58 -8.42 0.47
CA PRO A 55 18.54 -8.64 -0.55
C PRO A 55 17.24 -7.89 -0.30
N GLN A 56 16.85 -7.75 0.97
CA GLN A 56 15.62 -7.08 1.33
C GLN A 56 15.88 -6.02 2.41
N VAL A 57 15.55 -4.77 2.10
CA VAL A 57 15.68 -3.67 3.05
C VAL A 57 14.32 -3.01 3.26
N ILE A 58 13.94 -2.83 4.53
CA ILE A 58 12.71 -2.17 4.95
C ILE A 58 13.07 -0.97 5.80
N THR A 59 12.71 0.23 5.35
CA THR A 59 13.02 1.50 6.01
C THR A 59 11.77 2.09 6.64
N LYS A 60 11.77 2.26 7.97
CA LYS A 60 10.70 2.98 8.67
C LYS A 60 10.97 4.47 8.62
N LEU A 61 9.99 5.25 8.16
CA LEU A 61 9.99 6.71 8.23
C LEU A 61 8.80 7.21 9.07
N GLY A 62 9.06 8.10 10.00
CA GLY A 62 8.03 8.68 10.87
C GLY A 62 7.16 9.72 10.15
N HIS A 63 7.62 10.22 8.99
CA HIS A 63 6.93 11.19 8.16
C HIS A 63 6.83 10.70 6.72
N ALA A 64 5.72 11.05 6.07
CA ALA A 64 5.56 10.84 4.64
C ALA A 64 6.35 11.90 3.87
N TYR A 65 7.49 11.55 3.35
CA TYR A 65 8.25 12.41 2.44
C TYR A 65 7.67 12.32 1.04
N LYS A 66 6.74 13.22 0.71
CA LYS A 66 6.14 13.29 -0.63
C LYS A 66 7.02 14.14 -1.55
N GLY A 67 7.71 13.47 -2.47
CA GLY A 67 8.60 14.12 -3.43
C GLY A 67 9.98 14.49 -2.86
N GLY A 68 10.79 15.16 -3.68
CA GLY A 68 12.15 15.60 -3.32
C GLY A 68 13.19 14.49 -3.31
N ILE A 69 14.29 14.69 -2.59
CA ILE A 69 15.46 13.80 -2.59
C ILE A 69 15.09 12.39 -2.09
N VAL A 70 14.24 12.29 -1.07
CA VAL A 70 13.90 10.99 -0.46
C VAL A 70 13.21 10.04 -1.45
N SER A 71 12.37 10.56 -2.34
CA SER A 71 11.70 9.74 -3.36
C SER A 71 12.66 9.19 -4.43
N SER A 72 13.84 9.79 -4.59
CA SER A 72 14.87 9.34 -5.52
C SER A 72 15.89 8.40 -4.87
N LEU A 73 15.88 8.25 -3.55
CA LEU A 73 16.77 7.35 -2.84
C LEU A 73 16.26 5.91 -2.94
N ALA A 74 17.16 4.98 -3.23
CA ALA A 74 16.87 3.56 -3.20
C ALA A 74 16.86 3.05 -1.75
N LEU A 75 15.74 3.25 -1.03
CA LEU A 75 15.59 2.90 0.38
C LEU A 75 14.98 1.51 0.62
N GLY A 76 14.80 0.71 -0.45
CA GLY A 76 14.06 -0.53 -0.36
C GLY A 76 12.56 -0.26 -0.16
N SER A 77 11.90 -1.06 0.68
CA SER A 77 10.49 -0.87 1.02
C SER A 77 10.35 0.17 2.14
N VAL A 78 9.73 1.29 1.84
CA VAL A 78 9.50 2.35 2.84
C VAL A 78 8.16 2.15 3.54
N VAL A 79 8.16 2.17 4.87
CA VAL A 79 6.97 2.05 5.71
C VAL A 79 6.81 3.29 6.58
N CYS A 80 5.68 3.97 6.44
CA CYS A 80 5.29 5.09 7.30
C CYS A 80 4.12 4.65 8.22
N PRO A 81 4.37 4.40 9.53
CA PRO A 81 3.34 3.93 10.45
C PRO A 81 2.15 4.87 10.58
N LYS A 82 2.38 6.18 10.47
CA LYS A 82 1.29 7.18 10.54
C LYS A 82 0.34 7.07 9.36
N GLU A 83 0.85 6.83 8.15
CA GLU A 83 0.02 6.63 6.96
C GLU A 83 -0.77 5.32 7.04
N LEU A 84 -0.12 4.23 7.49
CA LEU A 84 -0.81 2.96 7.73
C LEU A 84 -1.92 3.09 8.75
N CYS A 85 -1.67 3.79 9.87
CA CYS A 85 -2.67 4.05 10.89
C CYS A 85 -3.84 4.87 10.33
N CYS A 86 -3.54 5.95 9.60
CA CYS A 86 -4.54 6.80 8.97
C CYS A 86 -5.42 6.00 8.00
N SER A 87 -4.81 5.19 7.14
CA SER A 87 -5.53 4.32 6.20
C SER A 87 -6.43 3.31 6.91
N ASN A 88 -5.95 2.71 8.01
CA ASN A 88 -6.73 1.79 8.82
C ASN A 88 -7.93 2.49 9.50
N ILE A 89 -7.74 3.71 10.03
CA ILE A 89 -8.83 4.49 10.63
C ILE A 89 -9.89 4.84 9.58
N VAL A 90 -9.46 5.32 8.40
CA VAL A 90 -10.39 5.65 7.30
C VAL A 90 -11.19 4.41 6.88
N ARG A 91 -10.51 3.27 6.73
CA ARG A 91 -11.16 1.99 6.40
C ARG A 91 -12.19 1.59 7.47
N TYR A 92 -11.82 1.71 8.76
CA TYR A 92 -12.72 1.39 9.87
C TYR A 92 -13.95 2.31 9.90
N VAL A 93 -13.76 3.62 9.76
CA VAL A 93 -14.86 4.61 9.73
C VAL A 93 -15.80 4.34 8.56
N ARG A 94 -15.27 4.05 7.38
CA ARG A 94 -16.07 3.71 6.20
C ARG A 94 -16.88 2.43 6.41
N ALA A 95 -16.27 1.39 6.98
CA ALA A 95 -16.95 0.14 7.31
C ALA A 95 -18.08 0.35 8.34
N MET A 96 -17.91 1.25 9.31
CA MET A 96 -18.94 1.56 10.30
C MET A 96 -20.11 2.37 9.75
N GLN A 97 -19.93 3.10 8.66
CA GLN A 97 -21.01 3.88 8.06
C GLN A 97 -22.05 3.02 7.33
N ASN A 98 -21.91 1.68 7.32
CA ASN A 98 -22.85 0.71 6.74
C ASN A 98 -23.44 1.14 5.37
N GLN A 99 -22.65 1.86 4.57
CA GLN A 99 -23.06 2.19 3.21
C GLN A 99 -22.83 0.97 2.34
N THR A 100 -23.92 0.34 1.95
CA THR A 100 -23.98 -0.72 0.95
C THR A 100 -23.17 -0.27 -0.27
N GLY A 101 -22.16 -1.06 -0.69
CA GLY A 101 -21.29 -0.71 -1.82
C GLY A 101 -20.16 0.28 -1.54
N ALA A 102 -19.86 0.62 -0.26
CA ALA A 102 -18.74 1.49 0.09
C ALA A 102 -17.37 0.87 -0.26
N ALA A 103 -16.37 1.72 -0.55
CA ALA A 103 -15.02 1.25 -0.82
C ALA A 103 -14.44 0.48 0.37
N ILE A 104 -13.95 -0.74 0.12
CA ILE A 104 -13.28 -1.59 1.10
C ILE A 104 -11.92 -1.01 1.45
N SER A 105 -11.18 -0.55 0.44
CA SER A 105 -9.87 0.06 0.60
C SER A 105 -9.71 1.26 -0.34
N VAL A 106 -8.80 2.18 0.04
CA VAL A 106 -8.41 3.32 -0.80
C VAL A 106 -6.91 3.49 -0.69
N HIS A 107 -6.25 3.51 -1.82
CA HIS A 107 -4.82 3.73 -1.95
C HIS A 107 -4.57 4.91 -2.85
N THR A 108 -3.69 5.80 -2.42
CA THR A 108 -3.25 6.94 -3.22
C THR A 108 -1.96 6.56 -3.93
N ILE A 109 -1.90 6.73 -5.23
CA ILE A 109 -0.75 6.44 -6.09
C ILE A 109 -0.36 7.67 -6.91
N ALA A 110 0.80 7.62 -7.58
CA ALA A 110 1.31 8.72 -8.40
C ALA A 110 1.36 10.05 -7.63
N ASP A 111 2.05 10.08 -6.48
CA ASP A 111 2.23 11.27 -5.63
C ASP A 111 0.92 11.97 -5.24
N GLY A 112 -0.13 11.20 -5.04
CA GLY A 112 -1.43 11.73 -4.64
C GLY A 112 -2.33 12.17 -5.78
N GLN A 113 -1.95 11.95 -7.03
CA GLN A 113 -2.73 12.37 -8.19
C GLN A 113 -3.82 11.38 -8.57
N ILE A 114 -3.68 10.12 -8.19
CA ILE A 114 -4.60 9.03 -8.51
C ILE A 114 -5.00 8.32 -7.24
N GLU A 115 -6.28 8.00 -7.12
CA GLU A 115 -6.81 7.13 -6.07
C GLU A 115 -7.25 5.80 -6.68
N ALA A 116 -6.76 4.71 -6.12
CA ALA A 116 -7.22 3.35 -6.41
C ALA A 116 -8.12 2.90 -5.26
N MET A 117 -9.35 2.55 -5.59
CA MET A 117 -10.38 2.15 -4.63
C MET A 117 -10.86 0.75 -4.94
N GLU A 118 -11.02 -0.05 -3.91
CA GLU A 118 -11.55 -1.40 -3.98
C GLU A 118 -13.00 -1.42 -3.49
N PHE A 119 -13.89 -2.00 -4.27
CA PHE A 119 -15.30 -2.12 -3.97
C PHE A 119 -15.75 -3.58 -4.05
N LEU A 120 -16.67 -3.97 -3.18
CA LEU A 120 -17.42 -5.22 -3.31
C LEU A 120 -18.72 -4.96 -4.05
N ALA A 121 -18.96 -5.70 -5.12
CA ALA A 121 -20.24 -5.70 -5.80
C ALA A 121 -21.29 -6.41 -4.92
N ASP A 122 -22.31 -5.70 -4.52
CA ASP A 122 -23.41 -6.18 -3.67
C ASP A 122 -24.74 -6.20 -4.40
N GLU A 123 -25.83 -6.49 -3.68
CA GLU A 123 -27.19 -6.53 -4.24
C GLU A 123 -27.66 -5.19 -4.81
N SER A 124 -27.10 -4.08 -4.33
CA SER A 124 -27.42 -2.73 -4.80
C SER A 124 -26.62 -2.31 -6.03
N THR A 125 -25.59 -3.11 -6.40
CA THR A 125 -24.68 -2.79 -7.48
C THR A 125 -25.37 -2.91 -8.85
N ARG A 126 -25.33 -1.81 -9.60
CA ARG A 126 -25.97 -1.75 -10.92
C ARG A 126 -25.10 -2.44 -11.97
N PHE A 127 -25.73 -2.87 -13.06
CA PHE A 127 -25.07 -3.43 -14.24
C PHE A 127 -24.27 -4.72 -14.01
N CYS A 128 -24.57 -5.49 -12.94
CA CYS A 128 -24.02 -6.84 -12.80
C CYS A 128 -24.40 -7.69 -14.02
N GLY A 129 -23.43 -8.44 -14.54
CA GLY A 129 -23.63 -9.30 -15.72
C GLY A 129 -23.58 -8.56 -17.08
N VAL A 130 -23.27 -7.27 -17.10
CA VAL A 130 -23.17 -6.46 -18.32
C VAL A 130 -21.69 -6.20 -18.65
N PRO A 131 -21.22 -6.41 -19.92
CA PRO A 131 -19.87 -6.08 -20.31
C PRO A 131 -19.54 -4.59 -20.09
N LEU A 132 -18.32 -4.31 -19.61
CA LEU A 132 -17.91 -2.94 -19.29
C LEU A 132 -18.02 -1.97 -20.47
N LYS A 133 -17.83 -2.44 -21.70
CA LYS A 133 -17.96 -1.64 -22.92
C LYS A 133 -19.37 -1.11 -23.14
N ASP A 134 -20.38 -1.81 -22.63
CA ASP A 134 -21.80 -1.46 -22.79
C ASP A 134 -22.31 -0.57 -21.64
N ILE A 135 -21.43 -0.28 -20.65
CA ILE A 135 -21.74 0.54 -19.48
C ILE A 135 -21.16 1.95 -19.66
N LYS A 136 -22.02 2.96 -19.53
CA LYS A 136 -21.57 4.35 -19.58
C LYS A 136 -20.98 4.75 -18.23
N MET A 137 -19.65 4.93 -18.19
CA MET A 137 -18.92 5.36 -17.01
C MET A 137 -18.49 6.82 -17.11
N LYS A 138 -18.22 7.45 -15.94
CA LYS A 138 -17.63 8.78 -15.88
C LYS A 138 -16.23 8.79 -16.53
N SER A 139 -15.89 9.84 -17.24
CA SER A 139 -14.63 9.94 -17.99
C SER A 139 -13.37 9.92 -17.11
N SER A 140 -13.51 10.34 -15.85
CA SER A 140 -12.43 10.35 -14.85
C SER A 140 -12.21 9.02 -14.14
N VAL A 141 -12.99 7.98 -14.46
CA VAL A 141 -12.99 6.69 -13.75
C VAL A 141 -12.59 5.57 -14.71
N ARG A 142 -11.80 4.62 -14.20
CA ARG A 142 -11.45 3.37 -14.91
C ARG A 142 -11.54 2.19 -13.97
N VAL A 143 -12.19 1.13 -14.43
CA VAL A 143 -12.10 -0.20 -13.79
C VAL A 143 -10.78 -0.83 -14.24
N VAL A 144 -9.97 -1.26 -13.29
CA VAL A 144 -8.61 -1.80 -13.54
C VAL A 144 -8.59 -3.31 -13.42
N SER A 145 -9.24 -3.85 -12.41
CA SER A 145 -9.32 -5.30 -12.22
C SER A 145 -10.65 -5.71 -11.62
N ILE A 146 -11.00 -6.96 -11.88
CA ILE A 146 -12.16 -7.63 -11.29
C ILE A 146 -11.66 -8.96 -10.71
N SER A 147 -12.03 -9.25 -9.46
CA SER A 147 -11.70 -10.49 -8.78
C SER A 147 -12.96 -11.31 -8.53
N HIS A 148 -13.02 -12.47 -9.12
CA HIS A 148 -14.07 -13.49 -8.95
C HIS A 148 -13.61 -14.51 -7.90
N GLY A 149 -13.83 -14.21 -6.62
CA GLY A 149 -13.29 -15.01 -5.52
C GLY A 149 -11.75 -15.00 -5.50
N ALA A 150 -11.10 -16.13 -5.79
CA ALA A 150 -9.64 -16.24 -5.82
C ALA A 150 -9.00 -15.87 -7.18
N ALA A 151 -9.79 -15.76 -8.24
CA ALA A 151 -9.28 -15.44 -9.58
C ALA A 151 -9.42 -13.93 -9.83
N THR A 152 -8.32 -13.31 -10.28
CA THR A 152 -8.32 -11.87 -10.63
C THR A 152 -7.94 -11.68 -12.08
N GLU A 153 -8.70 -10.88 -12.80
CA GLU A 153 -8.41 -10.46 -14.16
C GLU A 153 -8.15 -8.94 -14.26
N ILE A 154 -7.34 -8.56 -15.25
CA ILE A 154 -7.22 -7.15 -15.64
C ILE A 154 -8.43 -6.81 -16.48
N ALA A 155 -9.20 -5.79 -16.06
CA ALA A 155 -10.45 -5.44 -16.70
C ALA A 155 -10.24 -4.88 -18.11
N ASN A 156 -11.06 -5.35 -19.04
CA ASN A 156 -11.15 -4.88 -20.41
C ASN A 156 -12.63 -4.63 -20.81
N GLY A 157 -12.89 -4.22 -22.04
CA GLY A 157 -14.25 -3.91 -22.47
C GLY A 157 -15.25 -5.08 -22.41
N ASP A 158 -14.76 -6.31 -22.52
CA ASP A 158 -15.60 -7.52 -22.49
C ASP A 158 -15.73 -8.11 -21.08
N SER A 159 -14.95 -7.60 -20.11
CA SER A 159 -15.01 -8.03 -18.71
C SER A 159 -16.38 -7.74 -18.11
N VAL A 160 -16.84 -8.65 -17.26
CA VAL A 160 -18.15 -8.64 -16.61
C VAL A 160 -17.96 -8.88 -15.13
N TYR A 161 -18.58 -8.10 -14.27
CA TYR A 161 -18.61 -8.36 -12.84
C TYR A 161 -19.99 -8.84 -12.40
N GLN A 162 -20.01 -9.58 -11.31
CA GLN A 162 -21.22 -10.11 -10.68
C GLN A 162 -21.27 -9.75 -9.20
N GLN A 163 -22.41 -10.00 -8.57
CA GLN A 163 -22.52 -9.87 -7.12
C GLN A 163 -21.51 -10.79 -6.41
N GLY A 164 -20.81 -10.25 -5.43
CA GLY A 164 -19.75 -10.94 -4.69
C GLY A 164 -18.35 -10.72 -5.25
N ASP A 165 -18.21 -10.09 -6.42
CA ASP A 165 -16.92 -9.77 -7.00
C ASP A 165 -16.31 -8.53 -6.36
N THR A 166 -14.98 -8.51 -6.31
CA THR A 166 -14.22 -7.33 -5.89
C THR A 166 -13.70 -6.57 -7.11
N ILE A 167 -13.94 -5.27 -7.14
CA ILE A 167 -13.65 -4.42 -8.28
C ILE A 167 -12.69 -3.31 -7.86
N ILE A 168 -11.53 -3.20 -8.54
CA ILE A 168 -10.60 -2.08 -8.33
C ILE A 168 -10.87 -1.01 -9.38
N VAL A 169 -11.16 0.17 -8.89
CA VAL A 169 -11.44 1.37 -9.67
C VAL A 169 -10.36 2.41 -9.41
N VAL A 170 -9.85 3.04 -10.46
CA VAL A 170 -8.94 4.19 -10.34
C VAL A 170 -9.63 5.46 -10.80
N THR A 171 -9.32 6.56 -10.12
CA THR A 171 -9.85 7.88 -10.46
C THR A 171 -8.81 8.96 -10.17
N ASN A 172 -8.95 10.12 -10.80
CA ASN A 172 -8.14 11.27 -10.48
C ASN A 172 -8.43 11.74 -9.04
N SER A 173 -7.40 12.18 -8.34
CA SER A 173 -7.51 12.80 -7.02
C SER A 173 -8.52 13.95 -7.05
N GLY A 174 -9.43 13.95 -6.09
CA GLY A 174 -10.51 14.94 -5.99
C GLY A 174 -11.88 14.47 -6.50
N VAL A 175 -11.96 13.33 -7.17
CA VAL A 175 -13.25 12.69 -7.50
C VAL A 175 -13.67 11.81 -6.33
N VAL A 176 -14.69 12.21 -5.60
CA VAL A 176 -15.19 11.45 -4.46
C VAL A 176 -16.15 10.35 -4.94
N LEU A 177 -15.71 9.10 -4.85
CA LEU A 177 -16.57 7.93 -5.03
C LEU A 177 -16.90 7.38 -3.63
N ARG A 178 -18.17 7.40 -3.25
CA ARG A 178 -18.64 6.89 -1.96
C ARG A 178 -19.01 5.42 -2.04
N GLN A 179 -19.55 5.01 -3.19
CA GLN A 179 -20.04 3.67 -3.47
C GLN A 179 -19.71 3.30 -4.93
N LEU A 180 -19.74 2.00 -5.24
CA LEU A 180 -19.43 1.52 -6.59
C LEU A 180 -20.35 2.16 -7.66
N ASN A 181 -21.61 2.36 -7.35
CA ASN A 181 -22.57 2.97 -8.29
C ASN A 181 -22.23 4.40 -8.70
N ASP A 182 -21.34 5.08 -7.97
CA ASP A 182 -20.90 6.44 -8.31
C ASP A 182 -19.99 6.50 -9.54
N ILE A 183 -19.50 5.35 -10.04
CA ILE A 183 -18.65 5.28 -11.25
C ILE A 183 -19.45 5.51 -12.52
N PHE A 184 -20.74 5.28 -12.49
CA PHE A 184 -21.61 5.38 -13.68
C PHE A 184 -21.98 6.82 -13.99
N ALA A 185 -22.15 7.11 -15.29
CA ALA A 185 -22.55 8.42 -15.79
C ALA A 185 -24.07 8.63 -15.76
#